data_75b1afeaaba77b60d754174e71ed42ce
#
_entry.id   75b1afeaaba77b60d754174e71ed42ce
#
_cell.length_a   1.000
_cell.length_b   1.000
_cell.length_c   1.000
_cell.angle_alpha   90.00
_cell.angle_beta   90.00
_cell.angle_gamma   90.00
#
_symmetry.space_group_name_H-M   'P 1'
#
loop_
_entity.id
_entity.type
_entity.pdbx_description
1 polymer ?
#
loop_
_entity_poly.entity_id
_entity_poly.type
_entity_poly.pdbx_seq_one_letter_code
_entity_poly.pdbx_strand_id
1 'polypeptide(L)'
;GKDVIKLMQMLVDAEAKMFKGLNVKVLFLQNIITDLILGYEMRQIFEAYCDYIRKKYGVLPGLITQNMPRLKQKLEEWGIDEVVICSSINKIGYLMSPSIQAYTDAIEKNDPQKYQLMAMCTLASGAIKATEAYNFINSLNIQSVVFGASSEKNIKETVSLIQKQ
;
A
#
# COMPACT_ATOMS: atom_id res chain seq x y z
N GLY A 1 12.37 6.90 21.61
CA GLY A 1 11.10 7.33 21.04
C GLY A 1 11.15 8.63 20.27
N LYS A 2 11.38 9.78 20.94
CA LYS A 2 11.27 11.11 20.28
C LYS A 2 12.26 11.32 19.13
N ASP A 3 13.47 10.81 19.24
CA ASP A 3 14.51 10.97 18.19
C ASP A 3 14.19 10.17 16.95
N VAL A 4 13.60 8.97 17.08
CA VAL A 4 13.19 8.15 15.95
C VAL A 4 12.05 8.82 15.17
N ILE A 5 11.06 9.39 15.87
CA ILE A 5 9.96 10.12 15.22
C ILE A 5 10.51 11.35 14.48
N LYS A 6 11.40 12.11 15.09
CA LYS A 6 12.02 13.27 14.44
C LYS A 6 12.84 12.89 13.22
N LEU A 7 13.60 11.81 13.29
CA LEU A 7 14.36 11.29 12.15
C LEU A 7 13.44 10.88 11.01
N MET A 8 12.35 10.14 11.31
CA MET A 8 11.34 9.78 10.31
C MET A 8 10.75 11.01 9.62
N GLN A 9 10.38 12.04 10.39
CA GLN A 9 9.84 13.29 9.83
C GLN A 9 10.85 13.99 8.92
N MET A 10 12.12 14.04 9.29
CA MET A 10 13.19 14.62 8.46
C MET A 10 13.37 13.84 7.15
N LEU A 11 13.32 12.52 7.16
CA LEU A 11 13.43 11.68 5.97
C LEU A 11 12.23 11.89 5.04
N VAL A 12 11.01 11.89 5.58
CA VAL A 12 9.80 12.22 4.82
C VAL A 12 9.91 13.60 4.17
N ASP A 13 10.37 14.60 4.90
CA ASP A 13 10.53 15.95 4.38
C ASP A 13 11.56 16.03 3.25
N ALA A 14 12.66 15.29 3.36
CA ALA A 14 13.69 15.24 2.34
C ALA A 14 13.17 14.62 1.03
N GLU A 15 12.43 13.52 1.13
CA GLU A 15 11.83 12.85 -0.03
C GLU A 15 10.69 13.67 -0.64
N ALA A 16 9.80 14.23 0.19
CA ALA A 16 8.67 15.03 -0.28
C ALA A 16 9.07 16.27 -1.08
N LYS A 17 10.27 16.83 -0.84
CA LYS A 17 10.79 17.97 -1.62
C LYS A 17 10.92 17.66 -3.11
N MET A 18 11.21 16.42 -3.49
CA MET A 18 11.35 16.01 -4.89
C MET A 18 10.03 16.08 -5.65
N PHE A 19 8.91 16.07 -4.97
CA PHE A 19 7.56 16.10 -5.55
C PHE A 19 6.90 17.48 -5.47
N LYS A 20 7.68 18.53 -5.13
CA LYS A 20 7.18 19.91 -5.04
C LYS A 20 6.59 20.35 -6.38
N GLY A 21 5.37 20.87 -6.36
CA GLY A 21 4.64 21.30 -7.56
C GLY A 21 3.80 20.20 -8.23
N LEU A 22 3.90 18.95 -7.78
CA LEU A 22 3.05 17.86 -8.24
C LEU A 22 1.79 17.75 -7.37
N ASN A 23 0.71 17.22 -7.96
CA ASN A 23 -0.54 16.95 -7.24
C ASN A 23 -0.44 15.61 -6.47
N VAL A 24 0.38 15.58 -5.44
CA VAL A 24 0.54 14.39 -4.58
C VAL A 24 -0.75 14.12 -3.83
N LYS A 25 -1.20 12.87 -3.79
CA LYS A 25 -2.40 12.41 -3.07
C LYS A 25 -2.08 11.53 -1.88
N VAL A 26 -0.98 10.80 -1.96
CA VAL A 26 -0.54 9.84 -0.93
C VAL A 26 0.97 9.94 -0.78
N LEU A 27 1.46 9.90 0.46
CA LEU A 27 2.87 9.70 0.76
C LEU A 27 3.03 8.34 1.44
N PHE A 28 3.92 7.50 0.91
CA PHE A 28 4.07 6.14 1.37
C PHE A 28 5.30 5.96 2.27
N LEU A 29 5.10 5.26 3.41
CA LEU A 29 6.18 4.67 4.17
C LEU A 29 6.56 3.33 3.52
N GLN A 30 7.85 3.15 3.26
CA GLN A 30 8.36 1.95 2.57
C GLN A 30 8.18 0.68 3.41
N ASN A 31 8.02 -0.46 2.72
CA ASN A 31 7.75 -1.75 3.35
C ASN A 31 8.79 -2.17 4.40
N ILE A 32 10.09 -1.92 4.17
CA ILE A 32 11.14 -2.27 5.13
C ILE A 32 10.89 -1.58 6.48
N ILE A 33 10.53 -0.30 6.47
CA ILE A 33 10.24 0.45 7.69
C ILE A 33 8.89 0.02 8.27
N THR A 34 7.86 -0.06 7.42
CA THR A 34 6.50 -0.47 7.84
C THR A 34 6.53 -1.84 8.52
N ASP A 35 7.14 -2.84 7.88
CA ASP A 35 7.15 -4.20 8.39
C ASP A 35 8.04 -4.35 9.64
N LEU A 36 9.12 -3.55 9.74
CA LEU A 36 9.95 -3.49 10.94
C LEU A 36 9.17 -2.96 12.15
N ILE A 37 8.53 -1.79 12.01
CA ILE A 37 7.76 -1.19 13.11
C ILE A 37 6.49 -1.99 13.43
N LEU A 38 5.90 -2.67 12.44
CA LEU A 38 4.82 -3.62 12.64
C LEU A 38 5.27 -4.85 13.43
N GLY A 39 6.46 -5.38 13.11
CA GLY A 39 7.04 -6.52 13.81
C GLY A 39 7.27 -6.25 15.31
N TYR A 40 7.67 -5.04 15.65
CA TYR A 40 7.86 -4.59 17.05
C TYR A 40 6.58 -3.98 17.66
N GLU A 41 5.46 -3.97 16.96
CA GLU A 41 4.18 -3.39 17.40
C GLU A 41 4.31 -1.93 17.90
N MET A 42 5.11 -1.13 17.19
CA MET A 42 5.42 0.26 17.57
C MET A 42 4.28 1.22 17.17
N ARG A 43 3.09 1.06 17.77
CA ARG A 43 1.88 1.86 17.52
C ARG A 43 2.17 3.36 17.41
N GLN A 44 2.94 3.91 18.35
CA GLN A 44 3.22 5.35 18.44
C GLN A 44 3.93 5.91 17.18
N ILE A 45 4.71 5.07 16.46
CA ILE A 45 5.38 5.51 15.23
C ILE A 45 4.38 5.55 14.08
N PHE A 46 3.46 4.59 13.99
CA PHE A 46 2.36 4.63 13.00
C PHE A 46 1.48 5.86 13.21
N GLU A 47 1.05 6.13 14.44
CA GLU A 47 0.25 7.31 14.78
C GLU A 47 1.00 8.60 14.41
N ALA A 48 2.27 8.72 14.83
CA ALA A 48 3.09 9.89 14.54
C ALA A 48 3.30 10.10 13.03
N TYR A 49 3.50 9.03 12.26
CA TYR A 49 3.62 9.08 10.81
C TYR A 49 2.32 9.57 10.16
N CYS A 50 1.21 8.91 10.45
CA CYS A 50 -0.09 9.23 9.85
C CYS A 50 -0.51 10.67 10.17
N ASP A 51 -0.37 11.09 11.41
CA ASP A 51 -0.65 12.44 11.87
C ASP A 51 0.23 13.48 11.18
N TYR A 52 1.52 13.19 11.04
CA TYR A 52 2.46 14.10 10.39
C TYR A 52 2.12 14.33 8.92
N ILE A 53 1.83 13.24 8.18
CA ILE A 53 1.46 13.32 6.77
C ILE A 53 0.19 14.16 6.59
N ARG A 54 -0.85 13.90 7.38
CA ARG A 54 -2.11 14.63 7.29
C ARG A 54 -1.94 16.11 7.65
N LYS A 55 -1.27 16.40 8.76
CA LYS A 55 -1.15 17.78 9.27
C LYS A 55 -0.23 18.64 8.43
N LYS A 56 0.88 18.09 7.95
CA LYS A 56 1.90 18.88 7.23
C LYS A 56 1.63 18.96 5.74
N TYR A 57 1.22 17.86 5.13
CA TYR A 57 1.10 17.76 3.67
C TYR A 57 -0.35 17.80 3.19
N GLY A 58 -1.33 17.58 4.06
CA GLY A 58 -2.76 17.56 3.70
C GLY A 58 -3.12 16.42 2.74
N VAL A 59 -2.36 15.31 2.78
CA VAL A 59 -2.56 14.14 1.92
C VAL A 59 -2.78 12.87 2.76
N LEU A 60 -3.19 11.78 2.13
CA LEU A 60 -3.37 10.52 2.83
C LEU A 60 -2.02 9.89 3.18
N PRO A 61 -1.86 9.33 4.39
CA PRO A 61 -0.73 8.47 4.71
C PRO A 61 -0.88 7.14 3.97
N GLY A 62 0.22 6.69 3.37
CA GLY A 62 0.32 5.38 2.73
C GLY A 62 1.30 4.48 3.47
N LEU A 63 1.01 3.20 3.53
CA LEU A 63 1.86 2.17 4.14
C LEU A 63 2.07 1.04 3.15
N ILE A 64 3.33 0.77 2.79
CA ILE A 64 3.69 -0.38 1.96
C ILE A 64 4.07 -1.53 2.88
N THR A 65 3.53 -2.73 2.66
CA THR A 65 3.79 -3.91 3.50
C THR A 65 3.82 -5.20 2.69
N GLN A 66 4.55 -6.19 3.17
CA GLN A 66 4.47 -7.57 2.69
C GLN A 66 3.54 -8.46 3.55
N ASN A 67 2.91 -7.86 4.58
CA ASN A 67 1.95 -8.56 5.44
C ASN A 67 0.70 -7.68 5.68
N MET A 68 -0.07 -7.45 4.61
CA MET A 68 -1.27 -6.61 4.64
C MET A 68 -2.31 -7.10 5.67
N PRO A 69 -2.60 -8.41 5.82
CA PRO A 69 -3.60 -8.85 6.80
C PRO A 69 -3.23 -8.45 8.24
N ARG A 70 -1.94 -8.64 8.63
CA ARG A 70 -1.46 -8.26 9.96
C ARG A 70 -1.44 -6.74 10.14
N LEU A 71 -0.98 -6.00 9.13
CA LEU A 71 -0.96 -4.54 9.20
C LEU A 71 -2.38 -4.00 9.40
N LYS A 72 -3.34 -4.44 8.57
CA LYS A 72 -4.74 -4.02 8.65
C LYS A 72 -5.33 -4.32 10.02
N GLN A 73 -5.14 -5.56 10.52
CA GLN A 73 -5.60 -5.95 11.85
C GLN A 73 -5.05 -5.02 12.94
N LYS A 74 -3.74 -4.71 12.92
CA LYS A 74 -3.12 -3.83 13.93
C LYS A 74 -3.61 -2.40 13.82
N LEU A 75 -3.79 -1.87 12.62
CA LEU A 75 -4.36 -0.53 12.43
C LEU A 75 -5.79 -0.47 13.00
N GLU A 76 -6.62 -1.49 12.80
CA GLU A 76 -7.96 -1.60 13.39
C GLU A 76 -7.90 -1.65 14.92
N GLU A 77 -7.04 -2.49 15.50
CA GLU A 77 -6.84 -2.59 16.95
C GLU A 77 -6.39 -1.26 17.57
N TRP A 78 -5.60 -0.47 16.84
CA TRP A 78 -5.07 0.80 17.29
C TRP A 78 -5.97 2.01 17.00
N GLY A 79 -7.03 1.82 16.21
CA GLY A 79 -7.92 2.90 15.79
C GLY A 79 -7.26 3.89 14.83
N ILE A 80 -6.31 3.42 14.00
CA ILE A 80 -5.66 4.21 12.95
C ILE A 80 -6.36 3.91 11.63
N ASP A 81 -7.11 4.84 11.08
CA ASP A 81 -7.87 4.72 9.83
C ASP A 81 -7.48 5.81 8.81
N GLU A 82 -8.22 5.91 7.71
CA GLU A 82 -7.94 6.80 6.59
C GLU A 82 -6.52 6.63 6.02
N VAL A 83 -6.12 5.37 5.79
CA VAL A 83 -4.79 4.97 5.33
C VAL A 83 -4.90 4.25 3.99
N VAL A 84 -3.95 4.50 3.09
CA VAL A 84 -3.75 3.69 1.89
C VAL A 84 -2.77 2.57 2.19
N ILE A 85 -3.20 1.32 2.08
CA ILE A 85 -2.34 0.15 2.28
C ILE A 85 -1.96 -0.40 0.90
N CYS A 86 -0.66 -0.33 0.58
CA CYS A 86 -0.10 -0.90 -0.65
C CYS A 86 0.60 -2.22 -0.34
N SER A 87 0.23 -3.29 -1.04
CA SER A 87 0.84 -4.60 -0.82
C SER A 87 0.89 -5.42 -2.11
N SER A 88 1.78 -6.42 -2.13
CA SER A 88 1.78 -7.43 -3.18
C SER A 88 0.46 -8.18 -3.14
N ILE A 89 -0.31 -8.12 -4.21
CA ILE A 89 -1.56 -8.88 -4.37
C ILE A 89 -1.55 -9.55 -5.74
N ASN A 90 -1.47 -10.87 -5.75
CA ASN A 90 -1.42 -11.66 -6.96
C ASN A 90 -1.96 -13.08 -6.74
N LYS A 91 -2.31 -13.75 -7.83
CA LYS A 91 -2.98 -15.05 -7.81
C LYS A 91 -2.15 -16.19 -7.24
N ILE A 92 -0.82 -16.09 -7.22
CA ILE A 92 0.09 -17.17 -6.79
C ILE A 92 0.74 -16.94 -5.42
N GLY A 93 0.40 -15.85 -4.73
CA GLY A 93 0.92 -15.57 -3.38
C GLY A 93 2.34 -15.04 -3.33
N TYR A 94 2.88 -14.54 -4.45
CA TYR A 94 4.23 -14.00 -4.49
C TYR A 94 4.34 -12.75 -3.59
N LEU A 95 5.25 -12.78 -2.62
CA LEU A 95 5.46 -11.75 -1.59
C LEU A 95 4.19 -11.42 -0.79
N MET A 96 3.34 -12.41 -0.54
CA MET A 96 2.11 -12.28 0.25
C MET A 96 2.22 -13.12 1.52
N SER A 97 2.54 -12.50 2.64
CA SER A 97 2.62 -13.15 3.95
C SER A 97 1.33 -12.89 4.75
N PRO A 98 0.74 -13.88 5.43
CA PRO A 98 1.19 -15.28 5.55
C PRO A 98 0.72 -16.17 4.40
N SER A 99 -0.36 -15.82 3.68
CA SER A 99 -0.94 -16.65 2.61
C SER A 99 -1.93 -15.86 1.74
N ILE A 100 -2.26 -16.40 0.56
CA ILE A 100 -3.30 -15.86 -0.33
C ILE A 100 -4.64 -15.81 0.41
N GLN A 101 -5.00 -16.88 1.13
CA GLN A 101 -6.27 -16.95 1.86
C GLN A 101 -6.41 -15.83 2.88
N ALA A 102 -5.36 -15.57 3.68
CA ALA A 102 -5.37 -14.47 4.65
C ALA A 102 -5.58 -13.10 3.98
N TYR A 103 -5.01 -12.91 2.78
CA TYR A 103 -5.21 -11.69 1.99
C TYR A 103 -6.63 -11.58 1.48
N THR A 104 -7.20 -12.62 0.88
CA THR A 104 -8.57 -12.60 0.37
C THR A 104 -9.58 -12.35 1.49
N ASP A 105 -9.42 -12.99 2.63
CA ASP A 105 -10.26 -12.77 3.82
C ASP A 105 -10.18 -11.33 4.33
N ALA A 106 -8.97 -10.75 4.36
CA ALA A 106 -8.76 -9.37 4.80
C ALA A 106 -9.32 -8.35 3.81
N ILE A 107 -9.27 -8.64 2.49
CA ILE A 107 -9.84 -7.81 1.43
C ILE A 107 -11.37 -7.86 1.46
N GLU A 108 -11.95 -9.04 1.61
CA GLU A 108 -13.40 -9.24 1.67
C GLU A 108 -14.04 -8.47 2.84
N LYS A 109 -13.36 -8.45 4.00
CA LYS A 109 -13.79 -7.74 5.21
C LYS A 109 -13.36 -6.27 5.25
N ASN A 110 -12.82 -5.74 4.15
CA ASN A 110 -12.27 -4.38 4.14
C ASN A 110 -13.36 -3.33 4.01
N ASP A 111 -13.27 -2.28 4.84
CA ASP A 111 -14.00 -1.03 4.66
C ASP A 111 -13.12 -0.03 3.88
N PRO A 112 -13.44 0.25 2.61
CA PRO A 112 -12.62 1.15 1.78
C PRO A 112 -12.68 2.62 2.24
N GLN A 113 -13.60 3.00 3.12
CA GLN A 113 -13.61 4.33 3.74
C GLN A 113 -12.50 4.46 4.78
N LYS A 114 -12.14 3.35 5.44
CA LYS A 114 -11.04 3.32 6.43
C LYS A 114 -9.71 2.98 5.79
N TYR A 115 -9.69 1.96 4.92
CA TYR A 115 -8.46 1.48 4.29
C TYR A 115 -8.65 1.35 2.79
N GLN A 116 -7.98 2.23 2.04
CA GLN A 116 -7.90 2.09 0.58
C GLN A 116 -6.81 1.08 0.24
N LEU A 117 -7.17 -0.01 -0.41
CA LEU A 117 -6.21 -1.05 -0.78
C LEU A 117 -5.64 -0.78 -2.17
N MET A 118 -4.31 -0.80 -2.28
CA MET A 118 -3.57 -0.66 -3.52
C MET A 118 -2.78 -1.93 -3.79
N ALA A 119 -3.02 -2.57 -4.94
CA ALA A 119 -2.27 -3.74 -5.34
C ALA A 119 -0.98 -3.36 -6.06
N MET A 120 0.13 -3.99 -5.68
CA MET A 120 1.40 -3.99 -6.41
C MET A 120 1.83 -5.43 -6.72
N CYS A 121 2.88 -5.60 -7.54
CA CYS A 121 3.42 -6.91 -7.93
C CYS A 121 2.35 -7.89 -8.48
N THR A 122 1.34 -7.35 -9.17
CA THR A 122 0.18 -8.11 -9.67
C THR A 122 0.56 -9.21 -10.65
N LEU A 123 1.65 -9.02 -11.42
CA LEU A 123 2.19 -10.00 -12.36
C LEU A 123 3.15 -11.01 -11.71
N ALA A 124 3.34 -10.96 -10.38
CA ALA A 124 4.26 -11.83 -9.64
C ALA A 124 5.64 -11.93 -10.30
N SER A 125 6.27 -10.77 -10.57
CA SER A 125 7.57 -10.69 -11.28
C SER A 125 7.57 -11.29 -12.71
N GLY A 126 6.41 -11.29 -13.38
CA GLY A 126 6.24 -11.84 -14.73
C GLY A 126 5.85 -13.32 -14.77
N ALA A 127 5.61 -13.94 -13.62
CA ALA A 127 5.19 -15.36 -13.55
C ALA A 127 3.73 -15.57 -13.98
N ILE A 128 2.92 -14.51 -14.03
CA ILE A 128 1.50 -14.57 -14.42
C ILE A 128 1.28 -13.69 -15.65
N LYS A 129 0.47 -14.19 -16.60
CA LYS A 129 0.05 -13.39 -17.76
C LYS A 129 -0.83 -12.21 -17.30
N ALA A 130 -0.69 -11.06 -17.95
CA ALA A 130 -1.41 -9.84 -17.57
C ALA A 130 -2.94 -10.04 -17.51
N THR A 131 -3.54 -10.70 -18.50
CA THR A 131 -4.98 -10.98 -18.52
C THR A 131 -5.43 -11.82 -17.32
N GLU A 132 -4.67 -12.82 -16.93
CA GLU A 132 -4.98 -13.67 -15.78
C GLU A 132 -4.82 -12.91 -14.47
N ALA A 133 -3.73 -12.14 -14.35
CA ALA A 133 -3.44 -11.33 -13.16
C ALA A 133 -4.54 -10.29 -12.92
N TYR A 134 -4.93 -9.53 -13.95
CA TYR A 134 -5.93 -8.48 -13.79
C TYR A 134 -7.36 -9.01 -13.67
N ASN A 135 -7.69 -10.17 -14.26
CA ASN A 135 -8.95 -10.85 -13.95
C ASN A 135 -9.04 -11.21 -12.46
N PHE A 136 -7.93 -11.67 -11.86
CA PHE A 136 -7.90 -11.94 -10.43
C PHE A 136 -8.02 -10.65 -9.60
N ILE A 137 -7.27 -9.59 -9.91
CA ILE A 137 -7.35 -8.30 -9.20
C ILE A 137 -8.74 -7.70 -9.29
N ASN A 138 -9.35 -7.71 -10.49
CA ASN A 138 -10.71 -7.15 -10.72
C ASN A 138 -11.82 -7.95 -10.01
N SER A 139 -11.55 -9.20 -9.59
CA SER A 139 -12.49 -9.97 -8.77
C SER A 139 -12.44 -9.62 -7.28
N LEU A 140 -11.48 -8.78 -6.86
CA LEU A 140 -11.27 -8.39 -5.48
C LEU A 140 -11.73 -6.94 -5.24
N ASN A 141 -12.09 -6.61 -3.99
CA ASN A 141 -12.40 -5.23 -3.59
C ASN A 141 -11.11 -4.41 -3.39
N ILE A 142 -10.43 -4.10 -4.50
CA ILE A 142 -9.19 -3.31 -4.56
C ILE A 142 -9.48 -1.96 -5.22
N GLN A 143 -9.06 -0.85 -4.61
CA GLN A 143 -9.38 0.50 -5.07
C GLN A 143 -8.39 1.03 -6.09
N SER A 144 -7.15 0.52 -6.10
CA SER A 144 -6.12 1.00 -7.04
C SER A 144 -5.02 -0.04 -7.29
N VAL A 145 -4.32 0.16 -8.39
CA VAL A 145 -3.19 -0.71 -8.79
C VAL A 145 -1.99 0.18 -9.14
N VAL A 146 -0.81 -0.19 -8.65
CA VAL A 146 0.46 0.37 -9.11
C VAL A 146 1.23 -0.69 -9.89
N PHE A 147 1.71 -0.32 -11.07
CA PHE A 147 2.46 -1.22 -11.96
C PHE A 147 3.61 -0.49 -12.64
N GLY A 148 4.66 -1.22 -12.94
CA GLY A 148 5.75 -0.77 -13.80
C GLY A 148 5.50 -1.17 -15.24
N ALA A 149 5.89 -0.33 -16.19
CA ALA A 149 5.84 -0.65 -17.61
C ALA A 149 7.04 -0.07 -18.34
N SER A 150 7.56 -0.80 -19.34
CA SER A 150 8.74 -0.41 -20.12
C SER A 150 8.40 0.28 -21.44
N SER A 151 7.11 0.34 -21.82
CA SER A 151 6.67 0.94 -23.06
C SER A 151 5.24 1.49 -22.96
N GLU A 152 4.92 2.46 -23.83
CA GLU A 152 3.57 3.00 -23.96
C GLU A 152 2.53 1.92 -24.29
N LYS A 153 2.90 0.95 -25.15
CA LYS A 153 2.05 -0.19 -25.47
C LYS A 153 1.66 -0.97 -24.22
N ASN A 154 2.63 -1.31 -23.38
CA ASN A 154 2.41 -2.06 -22.14
C ASN A 154 1.55 -1.26 -21.15
N ILE A 155 1.73 0.07 -21.09
CA ILE A 155 0.88 0.95 -20.25
C ILE A 155 -0.58 0.86 -20.73
N LYS A 156 -0.83 1.07 -22.04
CA LYS A 156 -2.18 1.04 -22.61
C LYS A 156 -2.86 -0.31 -22.41
N GLU A 157 -2.12 -1.41 -22.63
CA GLU A 157 -2.63 -2.76 -22.41
C GLU A 157 -3.00 -2.98 -20.92
N THR A 158 -2.12 -2.65 -20.00
CA THR A 158 -2.36 -2.79 -18.56
C THR A 158 -3.56 -1.96 -18.11
N VAL A 159 -3.63 -0.69 -18.51
CA VAL A 159 -4.76 0.19 -18.17
C VAL A 159 -6.08 -0.37 -18.70
N SER A 160 -6.10 -0.89 -19.94
CA SER A 160 -7.30 -1.50 -20.52
C SER A 160 -7.77 -2.75 -19.76
N LEU A 161 -6.85 -3.52 -19.16
CA LEU A 161 -7.17 -4.70 -18.37
C LEU A 161 -7.69 -4.36 -16.98
N ILE A 162 -7.18 -3.28 -16.36
CA ILE A 162 -7.63 -2.79 -15.05
C ILE A 162 -9.04 -2.18 -15.15
N GLN A 163 -9.36 -1.49 -16.24
CA GLN A 163 -10.63 -0.78 -16.44
C GLN A 163 -11.80 -1.67 -16.94
N LYS A 164 -11.57 -2.95 -17.16
CA LYS A 164 -12.62 -3.91 -17.56
C LYS A 164 -13.47 -4.36 -16.37
N GLN A 165 -14.05 -3.41 -15.63
CA GLN A 165 -15.10 -3.68 -14.64
C GLN A 165 -16.48 -3.43 -15.23
#